data_4a2640c951dfe031e45306c85da98774
#
_entry.id   4a2640c951dfe031e45306c85da98774
#
_cell.length_a   1.000
_cell.length_b   1.000
_cell.length_c   1.000
_cell.angle_alpha   90.00
_cell.angle_beta   90.00
_cell.angle_gamma   90.00
#
_symmetry.space_group_name_H-M   'P 1'
#
loop_
_entity.id
_entity.type
_entity.pdbx_description
1 polymer ?
#
loop_
_entity_poly.entity_id
_entity_poly.type
_entity_poly.pdbx_seq_one_letter_code
_entity_poly.pdbx_strand_id
1 'polypeptide(L)'
;TTSSGKLRDIEQYALGKMRWLRFNYTTGDAAGQNMVTRATRHACMWMKEQGIPGLEHFTLAAQMETDKKHSALNTLRTRGKRVVAEVTLPAALMREVMHTSGAAIHRQRQFANMGAYLSGATSNCTHAGNGITAVFIACGQDAADVSESSICFVYGELKDNGDYYYSATIPAGGGPRSSLAN
;
A
#
# COMPACT_ATOMS: atom_id res chain seq x y z
N THR A 1 -20.63 -0.05 -17.73
CA THR A 1 -20.14 1.29 -17.38
C THR A 1 -18.63 1.45 -17.52
N THR A 2 -17.90 0.34 -17.61
CA THR A 2 -16.46 0.33 -17.83
C THR A 2 -16.08 -0.91 -18.66
N SER A 3 -15.17 -0.74 -19.60
CA SER A 3 -14.60 -1.85 -20.41
C SER A 3 -13.36 -2.46 -19.76
N SER A 4 -12.62 -1.69 -18.98
CA SER A 4 -11.33 -2.07 -18.41
C SER A 4 -11.41 -2.47 -16.93
N GLY A 5 -12.37 -1.93 -16.18
CA GLY A 5 -12.59 -2.30 -14.79
C GLY A 5 -13.48 -3.53 -14.67
N LYS A 6 -13.01 -4.54 -13.95
CA LYS A 6 -13.77 -5.76 -13.69
C LYS A 6 -13.98 -5.91 -12.20
N LEU A 7 -15.23 -6.00 -11.76
CA LEU A 7 -15.58 -6.32 -10.38
C LEU A 7 -15.12 -7.76 -10.08
N ARG A 8 -14.37 -7.92 -9.00
CA ARG A 8 -13.90 -9.23 -8.52
C ARG A 8 -14.85 -9.80 -7.47
N ASP A 9 -15.09 -9.00 -6.43
CA ASP A 9 -15.91 -9.38 -5.28
C ASP A 9 -16.45 -8.14 -4.56
N ILE A 10 -17.41 -8.34 -3.68
CA ILE A 10 -17.96 -7.31 -2.79
C ILE A 10 -17.86 -7.84 -1.35
N GLU A 11 -16.97 -7.25 -0.58
CA GLU A 11 -16.86 -7.51 0.86
C GLU A 11 -17.90 -6.70 1.62
N GLN A 12 -18.41 -7.29 2.71
CA GLN A 12 -19.43 -6.65 3.54
C GLN A 12 -18.96 -6.56 4.98
N TYR A 13 -19.13 -5.38 5.57
CA TYR A 13 -18.81 -5.12 6.98
C TYR A 13 -19.98 -4.39 7.63
N ALA A 14 -20.37 -4.82 8.83
CA ALA A 14 -21.47 -4.23 9.57
C ALA A 14 -20.96 -3.61 10.87
N LEU A 15 -21.47 -2.42 11.18
CA LEU A 15 -21.23 -1.76 12.47
C LEU A 15 -22.46 -0.94 12.85
N GLY A 16 -23.09 -1.28 13.96
CA GLY A 16 -24.34 -0.64 14.40
C GLY A 16 -25.43 -0.77 13.32
N LYS A 17 -25.98 0.38 12.91
CA LYS A 17 -27.00 0.46 11.86
C LYS A 17 -26.42 0.66 10.44
N MET A 18 -25.13 0.59 10.29
CA MET A 18 -24.44 0.86 9.04
C MET A 18 -23.86 -0.42 8.44
N ARG A 19 -23.78 -0.45 7.11
CA ARG A 19 -23.14 -1.52 6.36
C ARG A 19 -22.22 -0.93 5.32
N TRP A 20 -20.95 -1.32 5.33
CA TRP A 20 -20.00 -1.02 4.28
C TRP A 20 -20.00 -2.14 3.24
N LEU A 21 -20.09 -1.76 1.98
CA LEU A 21 -19.88 -2.62 0.83
C LEU A 21 -18.59 -2.20 0.13
N ARG A 22 -17.56 -3.02 0.22
CA ARG A 22 -16.29 -2.75 -0.41
C ARG A 22 -16.21 -3.49 -1.74
N PHE A 23 -16.35 -2.73 -2.83
CA PHE A 23 -16.30 -3.24 -4.20
C PHE A 23 -14.85 -3.35 -4.66
N ASN A 24 -14.35 -4.54 -4.87
CA ASN A 24 -12.99 -4.81 -5.30
C ASN A 24 -12.92 -5.00 -6.82
N TYR A 25 -12.10 -4.19 -7.48
CA TYR A 25 -11.96 -4.21 -8.95
C TYR A 25 -10.52 -4.55 -9.38
N THR A 26 -10.40 -5.12 -10.57
CA THR A 26 -9.16 -5.09 -11.35
C THR A 26 -9.27 -4.01 -12.41
N THR A 27 -8.21 -3.24 -12.65
CA THR A 27 -8.25 -2.06 -13.52
C THR A 27 -7.16 -2.07 -14.61
N GLY A 28 -6.36 -3.12 -14.70
CA GLY A 28 -5.22 -3.17 -15.63
C GLY A 28 -4.08 -2.26 -15.16
N ASP A 29 -3.48 -1.51 -16.07
CA ASP A 29 -2.31 -0.69 -15.80
C ASP A 29 -2.62 0.65 -15.11
N ALA A 30 -3.85 1.12 -15.20
CA ALA A 30 -4.29 2.33 -14.50
C ALA A 30 -4.80 2.04 -13.09
N ALA A 31 -4.66 2.98 -12.16
CA ALA A 31 -5.30 2.90 -10.84
C ALA A 31 -6.83 2.88 -10.96
N GLY A 32 -7.38 3.56 -11.97
CA GLY A 32 -8.78 3.49 -12.36
C GLY A 32 -9.76 4.12 -11.37
N GLN A 33 -9.32 5.01 -10.50
CA GLN A 33 -10.13 5.59 -9.41
C GLN A 33 -11.46 6.15 -9.89
N ASN A 34 -11.44 7.03 -10.89
CA ASN A 34 -12.68 7.63 -11.43
C ASN A 34 -13.60 6.58 -12.06
N MET A 35 -13.02 5.62 -12.76
CA MET A 35 -13.76 4.55 -13.43
C MET A 35 -14.47 3.65 -12.42
N VAL A 36 -13.78 3.18 -11.38
CA VAL A 36 -14.37 2.30 -10.37
C VAL A 36 -15.35 3.04 -9.49
N THR A 37 -15.11 4.33 -9.17
CA THR A 37 -16.07 5.17 -8.45
C THR A 37 -17.38 5.32 -9.23
N ARG A 38 -17.30 5.59 -10.53
CA ARG A 38 -18.47 5.65 -11.41
C ARG A 38 -19.22 4.32 -11.46
N ALA A 39 -18.49 3.20 -11.63
CA ALA A 39 -19.10 1.88 -11.66
C ALA A 39 -19.80 1.53 -10.33
N THR A 40 -19.15 1.80 -9.20
CA THR A 40 -19.73 1.60 -7.87
C THR A 40 -20.97 2.46 -7.65
N ARG A 41 -20.93 3.73 -8.07
CA ARG A 41 -22.11 4.59 -7.99
C ARG A 41 -23.30 4.02 -8.74
N HIS A 42 -23.09 3.53 -9.97
CA HIS A 42 -24.17 2.90 -10.76
C HIS A 42 -24.71 1.65 -10.07
N ALA A 43 -23.84 0.81 -9.50
CA ALA A 43 -24.27 -0.37 -8.74
C ALA A 43 -25.10 0.01 -7.51
N CYS A 44 -24.68 1.03 -6.75
CA CYS A 44 -25.42 1.52 -5.59
C CYS A 44 -26.79 2.14 -5.97
N MET A 45 -26.84 2.87 -7.07
CA MET A 45 -28.12 3.41 -7.59
C MET A 45 -29.07 2.28 -7.96
N TRP A 46 -28.58 1.29 -8.71
CA TRP A 46 -29.38 0.11 -9.06
C TRP A 46 -29.90 -0.65 -7.83
N MET A 47 -29.05 -0.88 -6.82
CA MET A 47 -29.47 -1.51 -5.56
C MET A 47 -30.60 -0.71 -4.87
N LYS A 48 -30.52 0.61 -4.87
CA LYS A 48 -31.54 1.47 -4.30
C LYS A 48 -32.87 1.37 -5.06
N GLU A 49 -32.83 1.30 -6.38
CA GLU A 49 -33.98 1.12 -7.25
C GLU A 49 -34.69 -0.24 -7.05
N GLN A 50 -33.94 -1.27 -6.62
CA GLN A 50 -34.53 -2.59 -6.28
C GLN A 50 -35.33 -2.57 -4.97
N GLY A 51 -35.36 -1.48 -4.23
CA GLY A 51 -36.10 -1.40 -2.96
C GLY A 51 -35.62 -2.32 -1.88
N ILE A 52 -34.28 -2.56 -1.78
CA ILE A 52 -33.72 -3.45 -0.78
C ILE A 52 -34.10 -2.99 0.63
N PRO A 53 -34.73 -3.83 1.46
CA PRO A 53 -35.14 -3.44 2.80
C PRO A 53 -33.98 -2.92 3.65
N GLY A 54 -34.15 -1.77 4.28
CA GLY A 54 -33.14 -1.13 5.12
C GLY A 54 -32.10 -0.31 4.36
N LEU A 55 -32.13 -0.27 3.04
CA LEU A 55 -31.29 0.63 2.24
C LEU A 55 -31.97 2.00 2.05
N GLU A 56 -31.83 2.84 3.04
CA GLU A 56 -32.41 4.20 3.01
C GLU A 56 -31.49 5.18 2.23
N HIS A 57 -30.20 5.16 2.57
CA HIS A 57 -29.18 6.04 2.00
C HIS A 57 -27.91 5.29 1.71
N PHE A 58 -27.13 5.80 0.77
CA PHE A 58 -25.73 5.39 0.59
C PHE A 58 -24.83 6.59 0.37
N THR A 59 -23.56 6.45 0.71
CA THR A 59 -22.50 7.39 0.38
C THR A 59 -21.32 6.63 -0.24
N LEU A 60 -20.64 7.28 -1.17
CA LEU A 60 -19.39 6.75 -1.72
C LEU A 60 -18.20 7.20 -0.87
N ALA A 61 -17.07 6.52 -0.98
CA ALA A 61 -15.83 6.85 -0.26
C ALA A 61 -16.02 6.94 1.26
N ALA A 62 -16.54 5.88 1.86
CA ALA A 62 -16.80 5.79 3.29
C ALA A 62 -15.61 5.25 4.11
N GLN A 63 -14.39 5.53 3.69
CA GLN A 63 -13.09 5.21 4.32
C GLN A 63 -12.64 3.73 4.23
N MET A 64 -13.50 2.80 3.81
CA MET A 64 -13.12 1.40 3.57
C MET A 64 -12.42 1.18 2.22
N GLU A 65 -12.40 2.18 1.35
CA GLU A 65 -11.62 2.18 0.11
C GLU A 65 -10.11 2.26 0.37
N THR A 66 -9.70 2.79 1.52
CA THR A 66 -8.32 2.93 2.01
C THR A 66 -7.38 3.77 1.12
N ASP A 67 -7.92 4.43 0.11
CA ASP A 67 -7.19 5.34 -0.76
C ASP A 67 -6.51 6.46 0.04
N LYS A 68 -5.22 6.67 -0.20
CA LYS A 68 -4.39 7.70 0.45
C LYS A 68 -4.34 7.57 1.99
N LYS A 69 -4.44 6.35 2.51
CA LYS A 69 -4.44 6.07 3.94
C LYS A 69 -3.46 4.97 4.31
N HIS A 70 -2.68 5.24 5.35
CA HIS A 70 -1.91 4.21 6.03
C HIS A 70 -2.86 3.36 6.88
N SER A 71 -3.06 2.09 6.53
CA SER A 71 -4.01 1.22 7.23
C SER A 71 -3.58 -0.24 7.24
N ALA A 72 -4.03 -0.99 8.24
CA ALA A 72 -3.83 -2.44 8.30
C ALA A 72 -4.48 -3.14 7.09
N LEU A 73 -5.58 -2.61 6.58
CA LEU A 73 -6.25 -3.15 5.41
C LEU A 73 -5.36 -3.05 4.16
N ASN A 74 -4.67 -1.93 3.95
CA ASN A 74 -3.70 -1.79 2.86
C ASN A 74 -2.50 -2.73 3.02
N THR A 75 -2.07 -3.01 4.22
CA THR A 75 -0.99 -3.98 4.48
C THR A 75 -1.36 -5.39 4.05
N LEU A 76 -2.57 -5.82 4.37
CA LEU A 76 -3.04 -7.20 4.14
C LEU A 76 -3.72 -7.40 2.79
N ARG A 77 -4.53 -6.45 2.37
CA ARG A 77 -5.40 -6.49 1.20
C ARG A 77 -4.99 -5.43 0.18
N THR A 78 -3.75 -5.44 -0.17
CA THR A 78 -3.03 -4.51 -1.06
C THR A 78 -3.91 -3.82 -2.09
N ARG A 79 -3.89 -2.50 -2.08
CA ARG A 79 -4.34 -1.64 -3.18
C ARG A 79 -3.13 -1.27 -4.04
N GLY A 80 -3.26 -1.27 -5.36
CA GLY A 80 -2.14 -1.02 -6.27
C GLY A 80 -1.22 -2.23 -6.42
N LYS A 81 0.09 -2.01 -6.37
CA LYS A 81 1.11 -3.03 -6.57
C LYS A 81 1.80 -3.39 -5.25
N ARG A 82 2.00 -4.68 -5.05
CA ARG A 82 2.94 -5.15 -4.03
C ARG A 82 4.31 -5.24 -4.68
N VAL A 83 5.29 -4.60 -4.05
CA VAL A 83 6.69 -4.59 -4.52
C VAL A 83 7.55 -5.27 -3.47
N VAL A 84 8.36 -6.22 -3.90
CA VAL A 84 9.42 -6.82 -3.09
C VAL A 84 10.73 -6.60 -3.83
N ALA A 85 11.70 -6.02 -3.15
CA ALA A 85 13.05 -5.84 -3.65
C ALA A 85 14.04 -6.40 -2.62
N GLU A 86 15.07 -7.07 -3.12
CA GLU A 86 16.07 -7.69 -2.26
C GLU A 86 17.49 -7.55 -2.83
N VAL A 87 18.47 -7.58 -1.96
CA VAL A 87 19.88 -7.52 -2.32
C VAL A 87 20.72 -8.19 -1.24
N THR A 88 21.83 -8.81 -1.65
CA THR A 88 22.91 -9.18 -0.73
C THR A 88 24.03 -8.17 -0.88
N LEU A 89 24.32 -7.43 0.19
CA LEU A 89 25.39 -6.43 0.26
C LEU A 89 26.69 -7.14 0.65
N PRO A 90 27.71 -7.15 -0.22
CA PRO A 90 29.01 -7.72 0.11
C PRO A 90 29.69 -6.97 1.29
N ALA A 91 30.34 -7.71 2.19
CA ALA A 91 31.05 -7.12 3.33
C ALA A 91 32.08 -6.04 2.92
N ALA A 92 32.78 -6.27 1.79
CA ALA A 92 33.72 -5.30 1.24
C ALA A 92 33.03 -3.98 0.84
N LEU A 93 31.90 -4.05 0.12
CA LEU A 93 31.14 -2.88 -0.29
C LEU A 93 30.65 -2.07 0.93
N MET A 94 30.13 -2.77 1.95
CA MET A 94 29.67 -2.10 3.17
C MET A 94 30.81 -1.36 3.88
N ARG A 95 31.99 -1.95 3.94
CA ARG A 95 33.16 -1.32 4.57
C ARG A 95 33.68 -0.13 3.75
N GLU A 96 33.83 -0.29 2.45
CA GLU A 96 34.51 0.67 1.59
C GLU A 96 33.64 1.87 1.17
N VAL A 97 32.36 1.62 0.92
CA VAL A 97 31.44 2.64 0.40
C VAL A 97 30.48 3.13 1.48
N MET A 98 29.95 2.22 2.29
CA MET A 98 28.94 2.56 3.31
C MET A 98 29.58 2.88 4.67
N HIS A 99 30.88 2.67 4.83
CA HIS A 99 31.63 2.87 6.09
C HIS A 99 31.01 2.18 7.30
N THR A 100 30.48 0.95 7.10
CA THR A 100 29.82 0.16 8.12
C THR A 100 30.11 -1.35 7.93
N SER A 101 29.43 -2.20 8.70
CA SER A 101 29.52 -3.65 8.57
C SER A 101 28.14 -4.30 8.65
N GLY A 102 28.00 -5.52 8.12
CA GLY A 102 26.78 -6.30 8.23
C GLY A 102 26.32 -6.49 9.67
N ALA A 103 27.26 -6.73 10.59
CA ALA A 103 26.96 -6.86 12.02
C ALA A 103 26.41 -5.56 12.64
N ALA A 104 26.93 -4.40 12.24
CA ALA A 104 26.44 -3.11 12.72
C ALA A 104 25.03 -2.83 12.19
N ILE A 105 24.78 -3.10 10.90
CA ILE A 105 23.44 -2.96 10.29
C ILE A 105 22.46 -3.92 10.98
N HIS A 106 22.83 -5.17 11.18
CA HIS A 106 21.97 -6.17 11.83
C HIS A 106 21.57 -5.72 13.23
N ARG A 107 22.52 -5.26 14.03
CA ARG A 107 22.24 -4.73 15.38
C ARG A 107 21.30 -3.53 15.35
N GLN A 108 21.55 -2.59 14.43
CA GLN A 108 20.67 -1.43 14.26
C GLN A 108 19.23 -1.84 13.90
N ARG A 109 19.09 -2.85 13.03
CA ARG A 109 17.76 -3.39 12.68
C ARG A 109 17.03 -4.00 13.86
N GLN A 110 17.73 -4.71 14.74
CA GLN A 110 17.12 -5.24 15.96
C GLN A 110 16.56 -4.11 16.84
N PHE A 111 17.33 -3.04 17.08
CA PHE A 111 16.85 -1.88 17.82
C PHE A 111 15.68 -1.18 17.12
N ALA A 112 15.76 -0.99 15.82
CA ALA A 112 14.69 -0.36 15.05
C ALA A 112 13.38 -1.16 15.10
N ASN A 113 13.44 -2.49 15.01
CA ASN A 113 12.27 -3.35 15.14
C ASN A 113 11.62 -3.23 16.53
N MET A 114 12.43 -3.27 17.58
CA MET A 114 11.91 -3.12 18.95
C MET A 114 11.35 -1.71 19.19
N GLY A 115 11.99 -0.68 18.63
CA GLY A 115 11.49 0.69 18.67
C GLY A 115 10.16 0.85 17.93
N ALA A 116 10.01 0.19 16.77
CA ALA A 116 8.76 0.18 16.03
C ALA A 116 7.61 -0.46 16.85
N TYR A 117 7.86 -1.59 17.50
CA TYR A 117 6.86 -2.20 18.39
C TYR A 117 6.50 -1.29 19.56
N LEU A 118 7.50 -0.70 20.20
CA LEU A 118 7.28 0.17 21.37
C LEU A 118 6.49 1.42 21.01
N SER A 119 6.73 1.99 19.84
CA SER A 119 6.02 3.18 19.35
C SER A 119 4.65 2.89 18.72
N GLY A 120 4.30 1.61 18.53
CA GLY A 120 3.07 1.22 17.82
C GLY A 120 3.12 1.48 16.31
N ALA A 121 4.32 1.59 15.72
CA ALA A 121 4.47 1.74 14.28
C ALA A 121 3.99 0.47 13.55
N THR A 122 3.28 0.65 12.44
CA THR A 122 2.75 -0.44 11.63
C THR A 122 3.70 -0.91 10.53
N SER A 123 4.87 -0.27 10.43
CA SER A 123 5.95 -0.65 9.52
C SER A 123 7.31 -0.41 10.19
N ASN A 124 8.35 -1.08 9.73
CA ASN A 124 9.66 -1.02 10.35
C ASN A 124 10.75 -0.41 9.44
N CYS A 125 10.38 0.17 8.31
CA CYS A 125 11.30 0.90 7.44
C CYS A 125 11.38 2.36 7.85
N THR A 126 12.59 2.86 8.07
CA THR A 126 12.83 4.26 8.51
C THR A 126 12.91 5.25 7.36
N HIS A 127 12.98 4.78 6.10
CA HIS A 127 13.27 5.63 4.94
C HIS A 127 12.18 5.62 3.85
N ALA A 128 11.23 4.69 3.88
CA ALA A 128 10.26 4.50 2.79
C ALA A 128 9.53 5.79 2.41
N GLY A 129 9.08 6.58 3.39
CA GLY A 129 8.41 7.86 3.14
C GLY A 129 9.26 8.82 2.29
N ASN A 130 10.55 8.94 2.59
CA ASN A 130 11.46 9.81 1.82
C ASN A 130 11.66 9.29 0.39
N GLY A 131 11.99 8.01 0.24
CA GLY A 131 12.28 7.41 -1.06
C GLY A 131 11.05 7.41 -1.97
N ILE A 132 9.91 6.99 -1.48
CA ILE A 132 8.66 6.95 -2.25
C ILE A 132 8.21 8.36 -2.63
N THR A 133 8.32 9.34 -1.74
CA THR A 133 7.98 10.74 -2.06
C THR A 133 8.84 11.26 -3.21
N ALA A 134 10.16 11.04 -3.15
CA ALA A 134 11.06 11.46 -4.21
C ALA A 134 10.73 10.82 -5.57
N VAL A 135 10.45 9.51 -5.58
CA VAL A 135 10.07 8.78 -6.79
C VAL A 135 8.72 9.27 -7.32
N PHE A 136 7.72 9.46 -6.47
CA PHE A 136 6.39 9.90 -6.88
C PHE A 136 6.41 11.29 -7.51
N ILE A 137 7.13 12.23 -6.90
CA ILE A 137 7.31 13.58 -7.46
C ILE A 137 8.06 13.51 -8.80
N ALA A 138 9.16 12.78 -8.87
CA ALA A 138 9.96 12.67 -10.09
C ALA A 138 9.20 12.01 -11.25
N CYS A 139 8.30 11.07 -10.95
CA CYS A 139 7.53 10.33 -11.95
C CYS A 139 6.12 10.91 -12.19
N GLY A 140 5.76 12.04 -11.58
CA GLY A 140 4.44 12.65 -11.72
C GLY A 140 3.30 11.78 -11.14
N GLN A 141 3.57 11.01 -10.10
CA GLN A 141 2.55 10.26 -9.35
C GLN A 141 1.81 11.19 -8.37
N ASP A 142 0.63 10.75 -7.95
CA ASP A 142 -0.12 11.49 -6.93
C ASP A 142 0.62 11.46 -5.59
N ALA A 143 1.11 12.62 -5.14
CA ALA A 143 1.86 12.77 -3.90
C ALA A 143 1.05 12.33 -2.66
N ALA A 144 -0.28 12.41 -2.70
CA ALA A 144 -1.12 11.96 -1.60
C ALA A 144 -1.10 10.43 -1.40
N ASP A 145 -0.78 9.66 -2.46
CA ASP A 145 -0.64 8.21 -2.37
C ASP A 145 0.63 7.77 -1.61
N VAL A 146 1.55 8.68 -1.32
CA VAL A 146 2.68 8.43 -0.42
C VAL A 146 2.20 7.95 0.95
N SER A 147 1.06 8.44 1.42
CA SER A 147 0.47 8.03 2.70
C SER A 147 0.25 6.51 2.80
N GLU A 148 -0.22 5.86 1.74
CA GLU A 148 -0.41 4.40 1.73
C GLU A 148 0.85 3.66 1.25
N SER A 149 1.60 4.25 0.33
CA SER A 149 2.75 3.60 -0.32
C SER A 149 4.02 3.62 0.53
N SER A 150 4.07 4.42 1.58
CA SER A 150 5.18 4.46 2.53
C SER A 150 5.15 3.33 3.58
N ILE A 151 4.09 2.52 3.62
CA ILE A 151 4.10 1.27 4.40
C ILE A 151 5.17 0.37 3.81
N CYS A 152 6.18 0.03 4.61
CA CYS A 152 7.28 -0.80 4.14
C CYS A 152 7.81 -1.69 5.25
N PHE A 153 7.95 -2.96 4.95
CA PHE A 153 8.53 -3.95 5.84
C PHE A 153 9.92 -4.31 5.36
N VAL A 154 10.87 -4.22 6.26
CA VAL A 154 12.26 -4.57 6.00
C VAL A 154 12.63 -5.81 6.79
N TYR A 155 13.24 -6.76 6.09
CA TYR A 155 13.90 -7.91 6.69
C TYR A 155 15.38 -7.87 6.35
N GLY A 156 16.22 -8.29 7.27
CA GLY A 156 17.66 -8.36 7.05
C GLY A 156 18.30 -9.51 7.81
N GLU A 157 19.33 -10.11 7.21
CA GLU A 157 20.04 -11.27 7.72
C GLU A 157 21.55 -11.09 7.55
N LEU A 158 22.29 -11.26 8.64
CA LEU A 158 23.75 -11.33 8.61
C LEU A 158 24.17 -12.73 8.17
N LYS A 159 24.99 -12.81 7.13
CA LYS A 159 25.56 -14.07 6.64
C LYS A 159 26.88 -14.40 7.34
N ASP A 160 27.26 -15.67 7.38
CA ASP A 160 28.48 -16.15 8.06
C ASP A 160 29.76 -15.50 7.51
N ASN A 161 29.78 -15.16 6.22
CA ASN A 161 30.89 -14.48 5.57
C ASN A 161 30.94 -12.96 5.79
N GLY A 162 30.01 -12.40 6.60
CA GLY A 162 29.91 -10.98 6.90
C GLY A 162 29.09 -10.17 5.89
N ASP A 163 28.60 -10.77 4.80
CA ASP A 163 27.65 -10.15 3.90
C ASP A 163 26.30 -9.92 4.59
N TYR A 164 25.51 -9.01 4.05
CA TYR A 164 24.20 -8.71 4.63
C TYR A 164 23.11 -8.82 3.57
N TYR A 165 22.18 -9.75 3.77
CA TYR A 165 20.96 -9.81 2.99
C TYR A 165 19.97 -8.76 3.49
N TYR A 166 19.37 -8.03 2.57
CA TYR A 166 18.38 -7.00 2.86
C TYR A 166 17.23 -7.09 1.88
N SER A 167 16.01 -7.09 2.40
CA SER A 167 14.82 -7.01 1.57
C SER A 167 13.86 -5.96 2.09
N ALA A 168 13.14 -5.35 1.17
CA ALA A 168 12.09 -4.38 1.46
C ALA A 168 10.81 -4.79 0.74
N THR A 169 9.71 -4.83 1.48
CA THR A 169 8.38 -5.13 0.95
C THR A 169 7.48 -3.92 1.14
N ILE A 170 7.00 -3.34 0.05
CA ILE A 170 5.98 -2.30 0.03
C ILE A 170 4.66 -2.97 -0.36
N PRO A 171 3.72 -3.18 0.58
CA PRO A 171 2.50 -3.93 0.30
C PRO A 171 1.53 -3.18 -0.61
N ALA A 172 1.52 -1.85 -0.59
CA ALA A 172 0.58 -1.01 -1.35
C ALA A 172 1.33 0.11 -2.08
N GLY A 173 2.20 -0.24 -3.00
CA GLY A 173 2.84 0.72 -3.89
C GLY A 173 1.82 1.38 -4.81
N GLY A 174 1.83 2.70 -4.91
CA GLY A 174 0.94 3.47 -5.77
C GLY A 174 0.80 2.88 -7.17
N GLY A 175 -0.40 2.94 -7.73
CA GLY A 175 -0.69 2.38 -9.04
C GLY A 175 0.15 3.04 -10.15
N PRO A 176 0.39 2.35 -11.27
CA PRO A 176 1.10 2.94 -12.40
C PRO A 176 0.35 4.15 -12.95
N ARG A 177 1.09 5.02 -13.55
CA ARG A 177 0.68 6.28 -14.18
C ARG A 177 -0.75 6.30 -14.72
N SER A 178 -1.69 6.80 -13.96
CA SER A 178 -3.04 7.04 -14.50
C SER A 178 -3.44 8.50 -14.48
N SER A 179 -2.60 9.37 -13.94
CA SER A 179 -2.93 10.78 -13.77
C SER A 179 -2.33 11.72 -14.82
N LEU A 180 -1.61 11.22 -15.81
CA LEU A 180 -1.06 12.05 -16.89
C LEU A 180 -1.81 11.87 -18.23
N ALA A 181 -2.95 11.23 -18.23
CA ALA A 181 -3.82 11.23 -19.40
C ALA A 181 -5.02 12.12 -19.14
N ASN A 182 -4.82 13.43 -19.40
CA ASN A 182 -5.81 14.51 -19.58
C ASN A 182 -6.94 14.64 -18.56
#